data_ff4f8e293b50b30dcfe64ab6684a965b
#
_entry.id   ff4f8e293b50b30dcfe64ab6684a965b
#
_cell.length_a   1.000
_cell.length_b   1.000
_cell.length_c   1.000
_cell.angle_alpha   90.00
_cell.angle_beta   90.00
_cell.angle_gamma   90.00
#
_symmetry.space_group_name_H-M   'P 1'
#
loop_
_entity.id
_entity.type
_entity.pdbx_description
1 polymer ?
#
loop_
_entity_poly.entity_id
_entity_poly.type
_entity_poly.pdbx_seq_one_letter_code
_entity_poly.pdbx_strand_id
1 'polypeptide(L)'
;MKKSLIILTAVALVTPFAKAQKVTVELNEEQLKPIRQQIINQHETRRANTMDWANFKRYAKANEAITKKPKAVLMGNSITEGWAEFDSQWLEANNLVGRGISGQVSSQMLVRFRQDVIELQPECVVIMCGINDIALNQGVISISNIMGNIKSMVELAKANKIKPYLCSVTPASHIGWRPEVKDTPQKINELNKLIKEYAAQQKITYVDYYSSLVAEDGVSLKKEYARDAVHPNLEGYKVMEKILKDALKLK
;
A
#
# COMPACT_ATOMS: atom_id res chain seq x y z
N MET A 1 12.87 -53.91 -4.09
CA MET A 1 12.74 -52.45 -3.86
C MET A 1 11.33 -52.03 -4.22
N LYS A 2 10.51 -51.67 -3.23
CA LYS A 2 9.13 -51.19 -3.49
C LYS A 2 9.22 -49.78 -4.07
N LYS A 3 8.80 -49.59 -5.32
CA LYS A 3 8.62 -48.26 -5.91
C LYS A 3 7.43 -47.60 -5.20
N SER A 4 7.67 -46.56 -4.41
CA SER A 4 6.61 -45.73 -3.86
C SER A 4 5.94 -44.96 -5.01
N LEU A 5 4.72 -45.31 -5.31
CA LEU A 5 3.89 -44.64 -6.29
C LEU A 5 3.04 -43.61 -5.54
N ILE A 6 3.22 -42.31 -5.85
CA ILE A 6 2.35 -41.28 -5.31
C ILE A 6 1.36 -40.86 -6.41
N ILE A 7 0.09 -41.02 -6.10
CA ILE A 7 -1.02 -40.66 -7.00
C ILE A 7 -1.47 -39.25 -6.62
N LEU A 8 -1.22 -38.28 -7.49
CA LEU A 8 -1.79 -36.95 -7.38
C LEU A 8 -3.09 -36.87 -8.19
N THR A 9 -4.20 -36.63 -7.53
CA THR A 9 -5.48 -36.41 -8.17
C THR A 9 -5.82 -34.93 -8.22
N ALA A 10 -5.85 -34.34 -9.41
CA ALA A 10 -6.31 -32.96 -9.60
C ALA A 10 -7.71 -32.97 -10.26
N VAL A 11 -8.61 -32.14 -9.73
CA VAL A 11 -9.93 -31.91 -10.34
C VAL A 11 -9.83 -30.59 -11.12
N ALA A 12 -9.84 -30.67 -12.45
CA ALA A 12 -9.89 -29.48 -13.29
C ALA A 12 -11.35 -29.15 -13.64
N LEU A 13 -11.81 -27.99 -13.22
CA LEU A 13 -13.08 -27.39 -13.66
C LEU A 13 -12.81 -26.53 -14.89
N VAL A 14 -13.17 -27.02 -16.07
CA VAL A 14 -12.84 -26.35 -17.34
C VAL A 14 -13.97 -25.45 -17.87
N THR A 15 -15.23 -25.65 -17.45
CA THR A 15 -16.37 -24.76 -17.73
C THR A 15 -17.55 -25.11 -16.80
N PRO A 16 -18.57 -24.22 -16.63
CA PRO A 16 -19.74 -24.49 -15.77
C PRO A 16 -20.64 -25.65 -16.25
N PHE A 17 -20.38 -26.25 -17.43
CA PHE A 17 -21.14 -27.36 -17.99
C PHE A 17 -20.31 -28.63 -18.28
N ALA A 18 -19.02 -28.65 -17.94
CA ALA A 18 -18.20 -29.83 -18.15
C ALA A 18 -18.21 -30.73 -16.91
N LYS A 19 -18.44 -32.04 -17.10
CA LYS A 19 -18.21 -33.03 -16.04
C LYS A 19 -16.74 -32.95 -15.60
N ALA A 20 -16.50 -32.81 -14.32
CA ALA A 20 -15.16 -32.81 -13.73
C ALA A 20 -14.38 -34.05 -14.20
N GLN A 21 -13.31 -33.84 -14.94
CA GLN A 21 -12.45 -34.91 -15.41
C GLN A 21 -11.34 -35.14 -14.40
N LYS A 22 -11.26 -36.34 -13.88
CA LYS A 22 -10.23 -36.75 -12.92
C LYS A 22 -8.96 -37.05 -13.71
N VAL A 23 -7.94 -36.17 -13.64
CA VAL A 23 -6.64 -36.40 -14.23
C VAL A 23 -5.74 -37.03 -13.16
N THR A 24 -5.26 -38.23 -13.40
CA THR A 24 -4.30 -38.91 -12.53
C THR A 24 -2.93 -38.86 -13.21
N VAL A 25 -1.95 -38.27 -12.54
CA VAL A 25 -0.57 -38.20 -12.99
C VAL A 25 0.30 -39.06 -12.07
N GLU A 26 0.99 -40.03 -12.64
CA GLU A 26 1.96 -40.85 -11.91
C GLU A 26 3.34 -40.21 -12.04
N LEU A 27 3.95 -39.85 -10.90
CA LEU A 27 5.28 -39.25 -10.85
C LEU A 27 6.25 -40.19 -10.12
N ASN A 28 7.46 -40.34 -10.65
CA ASN A 28 8.54 -41.04 -9.97
C ASN A 28 9.26 -40.11 -8.97
N GLU A 29 10.13 -40.67 -8.11
CA GLU A 29 10.85 -39.92 -7.08
C GLU A 29 11.74 -38.78 -7.65
N GLU A 30 12.33 -38.95 -8.82
CA GLU A 30 13.14 -37.90 -9.45
C GLU A 30 12.30 -36.72 -9.93
N GLN A 31 11.11 -36.98 -10.47
CA GLN A 31 10.16 -35.96 -10.88
C GLN A 31 9.53 -35.23 -9.68
N LEU A 32 9.41 -35.94 -8.53
CA LEU A 32 8.86 -35.36 -7.29
C LEU A 32 9.86 -34.46 -6.54
N LYS A 33 11.17 -34.72 -6.65
CA LYS A 33 12.19 -33.92 -5.95
C LYS A 33 12.09 -32.40 -6.22
N PRO A 34 12.07 -31.93 -7.48
CA PRO A 34 11.96 -30.49 -7.77
C PRO A 34 10.62 -29.90 -7.29
N ILE A 35 9.53 -30.65 -7.36
CA ILE A 35 8.21 -30.21 -6.90
C ILE A 35 8.20 -30.05 -5.38
N ARG A 36 8.75 -31.01 -4.64
CA ARG A 36 8.91 -30.93 -3.17
C ARG A 36 9.76 -29.72 -2.79
N GLN A 37 10.91 -29.53 -3.47
CA GLN A 37 11.77 -28.39 -3.19
C GLN A 37 11.07 -27.06 -3.47
N GLN A 38 10.31 -26.96 -4.53
CA GLN A 38 9.53 -25.77 -4.85
C GLN A 38 8.46 -25.48 -3.78
N ILE A 39 7.76 -26.52 -3.31
CA ILE A 39 6.76 -26.39 -2.23
C ILE A 39 7.44 -25.96 -0.92
N ILE A 40 8.58 -26.55 -0.57
CA ILE A 40 9.36 -26.16 0.62
C ILE A 40 9.78 -24.69 0.51
N ASN A 41 10.38 -24.27 -0.61
CA ASN A 41 10.81 -22.91 -0.83
C ASN A 41 9.63 -21.92 -0.77
N GLN A 42 8.48 -22.26 -1.35
CA GLN A 42 7.28 -21.44 -1.26
C GLN A 42 6.77 -21.35 0.19
N HIS A 43 6.81 -22.44 0.93
CA HIS A 43 6.38 -22.48 2.33
C HIS A 43 7.32 -21.67 3.22
N GLU A 44 8.63 -21.79 3.02
CA GLU A 44 9.64 -21.01 3.75
C GLU A 44 9.53 -19.51 3.42
N THR A 45 9.33 -19.16 2.16
CA THR A 45 9.10 -17.77 1.73
C THR A 45 7.82 -17.20 2.37
N ARG A 46 6.72 -17.98 2.36
CA ARG A 46 5.48 -17.59 3.05
C ARG A 46 5.71 -17.40 4.54
N ARG A 47 6.40 -18.31 5.20
CA ARG A 47 6.71 -18.25 6.64
C ARG A 47 7.57 -17.03 6.97
N ALA A 48 8.62 -16.77 6.19
CA ALA A 48 9.47 -15.59 6.35
C ALA A 48 8.66 -14.29 6.18
N ASN A 49 7.78 -14.24 5.18
CA ASN A 49 6.93 -13.06 4.94
C ASN A 49 5.85 -12.87 6.04
N THR A 50 5.40 -13.95 6.70
CA THR A 50 4.43 -13.84 7.80
C THR A 50 5.08 -13.47 9.12
N MET A 51 6.38 -13.69 9.33
CA MET A 51 7.09 -13.32 10.55
C MET A 51 7.39 -11.82 10.64
N ASP A 52 7.63 -11.16 9.48
CA ASP A 52 7.75 -9.69 9.37
C ASP A 52 6.69 -9.15 8.40
N TRP A 53 5.43 -9.41 8.71
CA TRP A 53 4.30 -9.07 7.86
C TRP A 53 4.21 -7.56 7.54
N ALA A 54 4.59 -6.71 8.49
CA ALA A 54 4.61 -5.26 8.31
C ALA A 54 5.90 -4.75 7.65
N ASN A 55 6.89 -5.65 7.39
CA ASN A 55 8.18 -5.34 6.79
C ASN A 55 8.98 -4.28 7.58
N PHE A 56 9.12 -4.47 8.89
CA PHE A 56 9.90 -3.59 9.78
C PHE A 56 11.36 -3.43 9.31
N LYS A 57 11.95 -4.49 8.74
CA LYS A 57 13.33 -4.47 8.24
C LYS A 57 13.56 -3.46 7.11
N ARG A 58 12.49 -3.07 6.36
CA ARG A 58 12.61 -2.20 5.17
C ARG A 58 13.32 -0.89 5.45
N TYR A 59 12.98 -0.26 6.58
CA TYR A 59 13.52 1.04 6.94
C TYR A 59 14.37 1.05 8.22
N ALA A 60 14.62 -0.10 8.86
CA ALA A 60 15.35 -0.18 10.13
C ALA A 60 16.69 0.59 10.09
N LYS A 61 17.58 0.25 9.16
CA LYS A 61 18.87 0.95 9.00
C LYS A 61 18.73 2.42 8.60
N ALA A 62 17.75 2.75 7.75
CA ALA A 62 17.51 4.12 7.34
C ALA A 62 16.94 4.97 8.48
N ASN A 63 16.21 4.36 9.42
CA ASN A 63 15.71 5.03 10.62
C ASN A 63 16.86 5.33 11.60
N GLU A 64 17.79 4.40 11.80
CA GLU A 64 19.00 4.59 12.63
C GLU A 64 19.90 5.73 12.11
N ALA A 65 19.92 5.94 10.79
CA ALA A 65 20.74 7.00 10.17
C ALA A 65 20.14 8.41 10.28
N ILE A 66 18.88 8.55 10.77
CA ILE A 66 18.25 9.86 10.93
C ILE A 66 18.75 10.52 12.21
N THR A 67 19.60 11.53 12.04
CA THR A 67 20.18 12.29 13.14
C THR A 67 19.48 13.64 13.37
N LYS A 68 18.77 14.15 12.37
CA LYS A 68 18.03 15.42 12.44
C LYS A 68 16.53 15.14 12.50
N LYS A 69 15.84 15.81 13.43
CA LYS A 69 14.38 15.75 13.54
C LYS A 69 13.72 16.07 12.18
N PRO A 70 12.95 15.15 11.58
CA PRO A 70 12.28 15.41 10.31
C PRO A 70 11.22 16.50 10.43
N LYS A 71 11.05 17.31 9.37
CA LYS A 71 9.90 18.20 9.24
C LYS A 71 8.62 17.39 9.12
N ALA A 72 8.63 16.37 8.27
CA ALA A 72 7.53 15.42 8.17
C ALA A 72 8.03 14.01 7.81
N VAL A 73 7.30 13.01 8.30
CA VAL A 73 7.35 11.65 7.76
C VAL A 73 6.16 11.47 6.82
N LEU A 74 6.43 11.01 5.59
CA LEU A 74 5.42 10.63 4.62
C LEU A 74 5.15 9.14 4.79
N MET A 75 4.06 8.78 5.45
CA MET A 75 3.65 7.41 5.73
C MET A 75 2.69 6.91 4.66
N GLY A 76 3.05 5.86 3.92
CA GLY A 76 2.24 5.40 2.80
C GLY A 76 2.64 4.07 2.19
N ASN A 77 2.21 3.87 0.95
CA ASN A 77 2.43 2.68 0.14
C ASN A 77 3.35 2.98 -1.08
N SER A 78 3.12 2.30 -2.23
CA SER A 78 3.90 2.49 -3.46
C SER A 78 3.93 3.94 -3.96
N ILE A 79 2.83 4.68 -3.84
CA ILE A 79 2.79 6.07 -4.27
C ILE A 79 3.71 6.94 -3.39
N THR A 80 3.78 6.66 -2.09
CA THR A 80 4.72 7.34 -1.20
C THR A 80 6.16 6.87 -1.41
N GLU A 81 6.38 5.58 -1.67
CA GLU A 81 7.71 5.02 -1.98
C GLU A 81 8.27 5.60 -3.27
N GLY A 82 7.42 5.75 -4.30
CA GLY A 82 7.80 6.32 -5.59
C GLY A 82 8.31 7.76 -5.53
N TRP A 83 7.98 8.51 -4.50
CA TRP A 83 8.57 9.85 -4.34
C TRP A 83 10.10 9.83 -4.26
N ALA A 84 10.66 8.89 -3.52
CA ALA A 84 12.10 8.74 -3.43
C ALA A 84 12.73 8.26 -4.77
N GLU A 85 11.96 7.56 -5.61
CA GLU A 85 12.37 7.15 -6.95
C GLU A 85 12.40 8.34 -7.93
N PHE A 86 11.37 9.19 -7.89
CA PHE A 86 11.20 10.27 -8.85
C PHE A 86 11.85 11.60 -8.43
N ASP A 87 11.83 11.92 -7.14
CA ASP A 87 12.40 13.17 -6.62
C ASP A 87 12.86 13.08 -5.17
N SER A 88 13.90 12.27 -4.93
CA SER A 88 14.54 12.18 -3.61
C SER A 88 15.13 13.52 -3.14
N GLN A 89 15.62 14.34 -4.08
CA GLN A 89 16.22 15.63 -3.77
C GLN A 89 15.21 16.61 -3.20
N TRP A 90 13.97 16.60 -3.71
CA TRP A 90 12.90 17.42 -3.16
C TRP A 90 12.55 17.04 -1.71
N LEU A 91 12.51 15.73 -1.41
CA LEU A 91 12.31 15.25 -0.05
C LEU A 91 13.42 15.74 0.88
N GLU A 92 14.67 15.58 0.47
CA GLU A 92 15.85 15.97 1.25
C GLU A 92 15.89 17.49 1.48
N ALA A 93 15.70 18.29 0.44
CA ALA A 93 15.70 19.76 0.50
C ALA A 93 14.64 20.30 1.48
N ASN A 94 13.53 19.59 1.67
CA ASN A 94 12.45 19.98 2.56
C ASN A 94 12.50 19.26 3.92
N ASN A 95 13.54 18.47 4.19
CA ASN A 95 13.67 17.66 5.40
C ASN A 95 12.46 16.71 5.62
N LEU A 96 12.02 16.08 4.54
CA LEU A 96 10.93 15.11 4.53
C LEU A 96 11.51 13.69 4.46
N VAL A 97 10.90 12.76 5.17
CA VAL A 97 11.33 11.36 5.23
C VAL A 97 10.25 10.46 4.66
N GLY A 98 10.51 9.86 3.50
CA GLY A 98 9.61 8.90 2.86
C GLY A 98 9.63 7.55 3.60
N ARG A 99 8.45 7.07 3.98
CA ARG A 99 8.22 5.75 4.60
C ARG A 99 7.07 5.03 3.89
N GLY A 100 7.15 5.03 2.55
CA GLY A 100 6.27 4.24 1.69
C GLY A 100 6.78 2.82 1.50
N ILE A 101 5.90 1.83 1.46
CA ILE A 101 6.23 0.45 1.09
C ILE A 101 5.20 -0.05 0.10
N SER A 102 5.65 -0.42 -1.10
CA SER A 102 4.80 -0.90 -2.19
C SER A 102 3.90 -2.06 -1.75
N GLY A 103 2.65 -2.02 -2.19
CA GLY A 103 1.66 -3.07 -1.93
C GLY A 103 1.05 -3.07 -0.52
N GLN A 104 1.56 -2.27 0.42
CA GLN A 104 1.07 -2.27 1.79
C GLN A 104 -0.34 -1.70 1.93
N VAL A 105 -1.12 -2.34 2.80
CA VAL A 105 -2.45 -1.95 3.25
C VAL A 105 -2.39 -1.16 4.56
N SER A 106 -3.48 -0.52 4.93
CA SER A 106 -3.57 0.35 6.11
C SER A 106 -3.19 -0.35 7.42
N SER A 107 -3.51 -1.63 7.58
CA SER A 107 -3.17 -2.42 8.79
C SER A 107 -1.66 -2.67 8.91
N GLN A 108 -0.95 -2.91 7.81
CA GLN A 108 0.52 -3.04 7.81
C GLN A 108 1.19 -1.71 8.16
N MET A 109 0.69 -0.61 7.62
CA MET A 109 1.16 0.73 7.96
C MET A 109 0.95 1.05 9.44
N LEU A 110 -0.21 0.71 10.01
CA LEU A 110 -0.49 0.88 11.44
C LEU A 110 0.50 0.10 12.31
N VAL A 111 0.80 -1.15 11.97
CA VAL A 111 1.71 -1.99 12.77
C VAL A 111 3.13 -1.41 12.81
N ARG A 112 3.67 -0.89 11.69
CA ARG A 112 5.01 -0.29 11.64
C ARG A 112 5.05 1.21 11.99
N PHE A 113 3.93 1.80 12.35
CA PHE A 113 3.80 3.25 12.61
C PHE A 113 4.71 3.72 13.75
N ARG A 114 4.92 2.90 14.78
CA ARG A 114 5.82 3.24 15.87
C ARG A 114 7.25 3.42 15.38
N GLN A 115 7.83 2.40 14.74
CA GLN A 115 9.20 2.39 14.26
C GLN A 115 9.46 3.47 13.19
N ASP A 116 8.53 3.61 12.23
CA ASP A 116 8.76 4.42 11.05
C ASP A 116 8.28 5.87 11.18
N VAL A 117 7.54 6.19 12.25
CA VAL A 117 7.04 7.54 12.49
C VAL A 117 7.35 8.01 13.90
N ILE A 118 6.87 7.30 14.94
CA ILE A 118 6.93 7.82 16.32
C ILE A 118 8.37 7.93 16.81
N GLU A 119 9.21 6.92 16.56
CA GLU A 119 10.59 6.89 17.01
C GLU A 119 11.48 7.90 16.28
N LEU A 120 11.09 8.35 15.09
CA LEU A 120 11.75 9.43 14.37
C LEU A 120 11.40 10.83 14.90
N GLN A 121 10.39 10.93 15.75
CA GLN A 121 9.95 12.18 16.40
C GLN A 121 9.77 13.37 15.44
N PRO A 122 9.11 13.21 14.27
CA PRO A 122 8.94 14.31 13.32
C PRO A 122 8.05 15.42 13.90
N GLU A 123 8.05 16.61 13.27
CA GLU A 123 7.06 17.64 13.61
C GLU A 123 5.65 17.22 13.20
N CYS A 124 5.52 16.55 12.06
CA CYS A 124 4.25 16.05 11.55
C CYS A 124 4.38 14.73 10.79
N VAL A 125 3.25 14.09 10.56
CA VAL A 125 3.12 12.91 9.70
C VAL A 125 2.05 13.13 8.66
N VAL A 126 2.35 12.78 7.41
CA VAL A 126 1.44 12.82 6.26
C VAL A 126 1.04 11.40 5.94
N ILE A 127 -0.23 11.05 6.13
CA ILE A 127 -0.74 9.68 6.00
C ILE A 127 -1.52 9.56 4.69
N MET A 128 -1.07 8.67 3.80
CA MET A 128 -1.75 8.34 2.54
C MET A 128 -1.86 6.83 2.37
N CYS A 129 -3.07 6.28 2.49
CA CYS A 129 -3.33 4.85 2.35
C CYS A 129 -4.75 4.56 1.89
N GLY A 130 -5.03 3.30 1.54
CA GLY A 130 -6.36 2.82 1.22
C GLY A 130 -6.48 2.15 -0.15
N ILE A 131 -5.68 2.54 -1.15
CA ILE A 131 -5.79 1.95 -2.50
C ILE A 131 -5.50 0.44 -2.50
N ASN A 132 -4.51 -0.02 -1.74
CA ASN A 132 -4.16 -1.44 -1.64
C ASN A 132 -5.16 -2.24 -0.79
N ASP A 133 -5.83 -1.58 0.14
CA ASP A 133 -6.96 -2.14 0.89
C ASP A 133 -8.14 -2.37 -0.07
N ILE A 134 -8.49 -1.37 -0.88
CA ILE A 134 -9.51 -1.46 -1.93
C ILE A 134 -9.13 -2.53 -2.97
N ALA A 135 -7.84 -2.66 -3.29
CA ALA A 135 -7.28 -3.70 -4.15
C ALA A 135 -7.29 -5.10 -3.52
N LEU A 136 -7.71 -5.25 -2.27
CA LEU A 136 -7.74 -6.52 -1.55
C LEU A 136 -6.37 -7.21 -1.46
N ASN A 137 -5.26 -6.46 -1.40
CA ASN A 137 -3.91 -7.01 -1.43
C ASN A 137 -3.62 -7.97 -0.26
N GLN A 138 -4.26 -7.77 0.88
CA GLN A 138 -4.18 -8.64 2.06
C GLN A 138 -5.54 -9.29 2.42
N GLY A 139 -6.43 -9.42 1.43
CA GLY A 139 -7.76 -9.97 1.61
C GLY A 139 -8.84 -8.90 1.79
N VAL A 140 -10.06 -9.36 2.05
CA VAL A 140 -11.25 -8.50 2.14
C VAL A 140 -11.23 -7.68 3.43
N ILE A 141 -11.41 -6.36 3.29
CA ILE A 141 -11.53 -5.43 4.42
C ILE A 141 -12.65 -4.43 4.13
N SER A 142 -13.43 -4.04 5.13
CA SER A 142 -14.44 -3.01 4.98
C SER A 142 -13.84 -1.60 4.99
N ILE A 143 -14.51 -0.66 4.32
CA ILE A 143 -14.12 0.78 4.36
C ILE A 143 -14.09 1.29 5.80
N SER A 144 -15.01 0.84 6.64
CA SER A 144 -15.03 1.18 8.07
C SER A 144 -13.76 0.74 8.81
N ASN A 145 -13.22 -0.45 8.50
CA ASN A 145 -11.99 -0.94 9.11
C ASN A 145 -10.75 -0.21 8.56
N ILE A 146 -10.74 0.17 7.28
CA ILE A 146 -9.69 1.04 6.72
C ILE A 146 -9.67 2.37 7.49
N MET A 147 -10.82 2.98 7.68
CA MET A 147 -10.96 4.19 8.49
C MET A 147 -10.55 3.98 9.94
N GLY A 148 -10.82 2.81 10.53
CA GLY A 148 -10.35 2.43 11.87
C GLY A 148 -8.83 2.48 11.98
N ASN A 149 -8.12 1.90 11.01
CA ASN A 149 -6.66 1.94 10.95
C ASN A 149 -6.12 3.38 10.80
N ILE A 150 -6.76 4.20 9.95
CA ILE A 150 -6.39 5.62 9.78
C ILE A 150 -6.58 6.38 11.09
N LYS A 151 -7.72 6.21 11.77
CA LYS A 151 -8.00 6.85 13.06
C LYS A 151 -6.97 6.47 14.11
N SER A 152 -6.62 5.18 14.19
CA SER A 152 -5.59 4.71 15.13
C SER A 152 -4.22 5.33 14.85
N MET A 153 -3.80 5.47 13.59
CA MET A 153 -2.56 6.18 13.25
C MET A 153 -2.61 7.67 13.66
N VAL A 154 -3.75 8.32 13.48
CA VAL A 154 -3.96 9.73 13.92
C VAL A 154 -3.88 9.85 15.44
N GLU A 155 -4.52 8.95 16.16
CA GLU A 155 -4.52 8.93 17.64
C GLU A 155 -3.11 8.68 18.17
N LEU A 156 -2.37 7.74 17.59
CA LEU A 156 -0.97 7.47 17.91
C LEU A 156 -0.09 8.70 17.64
N ALA A 157 -0.27 9.39 16.51
CA ALA A 157 0.47 10.61 16.20
C ALA A 157 0.20 11.70 17.24
N LYS A 158 -1.08 11.99 17.53
CA LYS A 158 -1.47 13.00 18.52
C LYS A 158 -0.96 12.69 19.93
N ALA A 159 -1.04 11.42 20.36
CA ALA A 159 -0.54 10.97 21.66
C ALA A 159 0.98 11.19 21.82
N ASN A 160 1.72 11.19 20.71
CA ASN A 160 3.16 11.42 20.66
C ASN A 160 3.53 12.87 20.23
N LYS A 161 2.57 13.82 20.27
CA LYS A 161 2.76 15.24 19.91
C LYS A 161 3.22 15.44 18.45
N ILE A 162 2.90 14.52 17.56
CA ILE A 162 3.15 14.60 16.13
C ILE A 162 1.88 15.09 15.46
N LYS A 163 1.96 16.18 14.68
CA LYS A 163 0.80 16.75 13.98
C LYS A 163 0.42 15.88 12.78
N PRO A 164 -0.78 15.26 12.73
CA PRO A 164 -1.20 14.46 11.58
C PRO A 164 -1.73 15.34 10.45
N TYR A 165 -1.50 14.87 9.21
CA TYR A 165 -2.11 15.32 7.97
C TYR A 165 -2.71 14.11 7.28
N LEU A 166 -3.90 14.22 6.71
CA LEU A 166 -4.58 13.12 6.02
C LEU A 166 -4.73 13.44 4.56
N CYS A 167 -4.23 12.55 3.70
CA CYS A 167 -4.34 12.70 2.26
C CYS A 167 -5.56 11.96 1.70
N SER A 168 -6.08 12.48 0.58
CA SER A 168 -6.95 11.69 -0.28
C SER A 168 -6.20 10.48 -0.85
N VAL A 169 -6.91 9.40 -1.10
CA VAL A 169 -6.49 8.38 -2.07
C VAL A 169 -6.55 9.02 -3.45
N THR A 170 -5.54 8.79 -4.27
CA THR A 170 -5.47 9.30 -5.65
C THR A 170 -6.55 8.67 -6.54
N PRO A 171 -6.95 9.31 -7.67
CA PRO A 171 -7.89 8.72 -8.60
C PRO A 171 -7.36 7.41 -9.19
N ALA A 172 -8.25 6.44 -9.38
CA ALA A 172 -7.97 5.24 -10.15
C ALA A 172 -9.26 4.67 -10.71
N SER A 173 -9.37 4.53 -12.02
CA SER A 173 -10.54 3.94 -12.69
C SER A 173 -10.64 2.44 -12.50
N HIS A 174 -9.51 1.77 -12.35
CA HIS A 174 -9.39 0.33 -12.11
C HIS A 174 -8.04 0.00 -11.48
N ILE A 175 -7.90 -1.24 -11.02
CA ILE A 175 -6.66 -1.76 -10.45
C ILE A 175 -6.13 -2.85 -11.39
N GLY A 176 -5.05 -2.53 -12.13
CA GLY A 176 -4.54 -3.40 -13.18
C GLY A 176 -4.12 -4.79 -12.71
N TRP A 177 -3.61 -4.93 -11.47
CA TRP A 177 -3.23 -6.23 -10.88
C TRP A 177 -4.37 -6.94 -10.13
N ARG A 178 -5.58 -6.34 -10.11
CA ARG A 178 -6.81 -6.89 -9.51
C ARG A 178 -8.03 -6.61 -10.38
N PRO A 179 -8.07 -7.15 -11.59
CA PRO A 179 -9.12 -6.85 -12.56
C PRO A 179 -10.52 -7.31 -12.11
N GLU A 180 -10.60 -8.18 -11.11
CA GLU A 180 -11.85 -8.62 -10.48
C GLU A 180 -12.50 -7.55 -9.58
N VAL A 181 -11.74 -6.55 -9.11
CA VAL A 181 -12.27 -5.43 -8.31
C VAL A 181 -12.87 -4.39 -9.24
N LYS A 182 -14.19 -4.37 -9.36
CA LYS A 182 -14.93 -3.53 -10.33
C LYS A 182 -15.42 -2.19 -9.78
N ASP A 183 -15.50 -2.04 -8.46
CA ASP A 183 -16.04 -0.90 -7.75
C ASP A 183 -14.97 0.05 -7.18
N THR A 184 -13.79 0.06 -7.81
CA THR A 184 -12.63 0.85 -7.37
C THR A 184 -12.96 2.34 -7.22
N PRO A 185 -13.54 3.06 -8.22
CA PRO A 185 -13.80 4.49 -8.08
C PRO A 185 -14.81 4.79 -6.98
N GLN A 186 -15.85 3.97 -6.85
CA GLN A 186 -16.89 4.13 -5.82
C GLN A 186 -16.28 4.02 -4.42
N LYS A 187 -15.44 3.02 -4.19
CA LYS A 187 -14.74 2.82 -2.92
C LYS A 187 -13.73 3.92 -2.61
N ILE A 188 -13.00 4.42 -3.62
CA ILE A 188 -12.11 5.57 -3.45
C ILE A 188 -12.91 6.79 -3.01
N ASN A 189 -14.02 7.09 -3.69
CA ASN A 189 -14.85 8.24 -3.37
C ASN A 189 -15.47 8.13 -1.96
N GLU A 190 -15.96 6.93 -1.58
CA GLU A 190 -16.47 6.66 -0.25
C GLU A 190 -15.40 6.87 0.81
N LEU A 191 -14.22 6.29 0.63
CA LEU A 191 -13.12 6.43 1.57
C LEU A 191 -12.64 7.88 1.68
N ASN A 192 -12.46 8.58 0.56
CA ASN A 192 -12.05 9.99 0.54
C ASN A 192 -13.04 10.89 1.25
N LYS A 193 -14.35 10.65 1.07
CA LYS A 193 -15.40 11.36 1.80
C LYS A 193 -15.24 11.18 3.32
N LEU A 194 -15.08 9.95 3.77
CA LEU A 194 -14.91 9.63 5.20
C LEU A 194 -13.62 10.21 5.78
N ILE A 195 -12.51 10.18 5.05
CA ILE A 195 -11.25 10.80 5.47
C ILE A 195 -11.43 12.32 5.62
N LYS A 196 -12.05 12.97 4.64
CA LYS A 196 -12.29 14.41 4.64
C LYS A 196 -13.20 14.85 5.80
N GLU A 197 -14.30 14.12 6.02
CA GLU A 197 -15.22 14.37 7.14
C GLU A 197 -14.51 14.20 8.50
N TYR A 198 -13.76 13.13 8.67
CA TYR A 198 -12.98 12.89 9.89
C TYR A 198 -11.90 13.95 10.10
N ALA A 199 -11.19 14.36 9.06
CA ALA A 199 -10.20 15.42 9.13
C ALA A 199 -10.84 16.74 9.61
N ALA A 200 -12.01 17.10 9.06
CA ALA A 200 -12.75 18.29 9.47
C ALA A 200 -13.18 18.22 10.96
N GLN A 201 -13.79 17.11 11.39
CA GLN A 201 -14.20 16.88 12.76
C GLN A 201 -13.03 16.98 13.76
N GLN A 202 -11.87 16.45 13.37
CA GLN A 202 -10.65 16.42 14.19
C GLN A 202 -9.75 17.65 14.07
N LYS A 203 -10.15 18.65 13.24
CA LYS A 203 -9.35 19.84 12.88
C LYS A 203 -7.97 19.48 12.33
N ILE A 204 -7.92 18.41 11.52
CA ILE A 204 -6.72 17.93 10.81
C ILE A 204 -6.74 18.52 9.40
N THR A 205 -5.57 18.93 8.90
CA THR A 205 -5.46 19.35 7.50
C THR A 205 -5.67 18.15 6.58
N TYR A 206 -6.66 18.28 5.69
CA TYR A 206 -6.88 17.35 4.59
C TYR A 206 -6.07 17.79 3.38
N VAL A 207 -5.24 16.91 2.84
CA VAL A 207 -4.38 17.15 1.67
C VAL A 207 -5.07 16.51 0.45
N ASP A 208 -5.68 17.33 -0.37
CA ASP A 208 -6.52 16.89 -1.49
C ASP A 208 -5.70 16.71 -2.77
N TYR A 209 -5.09 15.55 -2.94
CA TYR A 209 -4.45 15.18 -4.21
C TYR A 209 -5.45 14.80 -5.28
N TYR A 210 -6.60 14.20 -4.86
CA TYR A 210 -7.61 13.68 -5.79
C TYR A 210 -8.09 14.75 -6.76
N SER A 211 -8.54 15.87 -6.25
CA SER A 211 -9.15 16.95 -7.06
C SER A 211 -8.20 17.51 -8.13
N SER A 212 -6.91 17.53 -7.89
CA SER A 212 -5.92 18.03 -8.86
C SER A 212 -5.49 16.99 -9.88
N LEU A 213 -5.56 15.71 -9.52
CA LEU A 213 -5.08 14.61 -10.35
C LEU A 213 -6.17 13.90 -11.16
N VAL A 214 -7.47 14.10 -10.82
CA VAL A 214 -8.58 13.42 -11.48
C VAL A 214 -8.83 14.00 -12.87
N ALA A 215 -9.03 13.11 -13.85
CA ALA A 215 -9.40 13.47 -15.21
C ALA A 215 -10.87 13.96 -15.31
N GLU A 216 -11.26 14.41 -16.50
CA GLU A 216 -12.62 14.92 -16.76
C GLU A 216 -13.72 13.88 -16.57
N ASP A 217 -13.38 12.58 -16.67
CA ASP A 217 -14.32 11.48 -16.40
C ASP A 217 -14.66 11.34 -14.90
N GLY A 218 -14.00 12.10 -14.03
CA GLY A 218 -14.23 12.13 -12.59
C GLY A 218 -13.70 10.92 -11.81
N VAL A 219 -13.00 9.97 -12.47
CA VAL A 219 -12.56 8.73 -11.83
C VAL A 219 -11.14 8.32 -12.17
N SER A 220 -10.65 8.60 -13.39
CA SER A 220 -9.32 8.24 -13.83
C SER A 220 -8.26 9.23 -13.35
N LEU A 221 -7.03 8.74 -13.17
CA LEU A 221 -5.86 9.61 -13.08
C LEU A 221 -5.63 10.29 -14.43
N LYS A 222 -5.39 11.62 -14.46
CA LYS A 222 -5.08 12.35 -15.69
C LYS A 222 -3.93 11.69 -16.42
N LYS A 223 -4.08 11.51 -17.73
CA LYS A 223 -3.11 10.78 -18.56
C LYS A 223 -1.71 11.39 -18.51
N GLU A 224 -1.61 12.70 -18.48
CA GLU A 224 -0.34 13.44 -18.37
C GLU A 224 0.37 13.24 -17.03
N TYR A 225 -0.36 12.84 -15.97
CA TYR A 225 0.16 12.60 -14.63
C TYR A 225 0.29 11.11 -14.29
N ALA A 226 -0.06 10.22 -15.21
CA ALA A 226 -0.18 8.79 -14.97
C ALA A 226 1.02 8.00 -15.52
N ARG A 227 1.58 7.11 -14.70
CA ARG A 227 2.44 6.01 -15.15
C ARG A 227 1.60 4.79 -15.53
N ASP A 228 0.55 4.54 -14.77
CA ASP A 228 -0.47 3.51 -15.01
C ASP A 228 -1.82 4.01 -14.44
N ALA A 229 -2.83 3.12 -14.33
CA ALA A 229 -4.15 3.51 -13.84
C ALA A 229 -4.20 3.97 -12.37
N VAL A 230 -3.11 3.80 -11.59
CA VAL A 230 -3.03 4.06 -10.14
C VAL A 230 -1.87 4.96 -9.76
N HIS A 231 -0.70 4.77 -10.39
CA HIS A 231 0.54 5.40 -9.96
C HIS A 231 0.84 6.67 -10.76
N PRO A 232 1.16 7.78 -10.09
CA PRO A 232 1.64 8.99 -10.75
C PRO A 232 2.98 8.77 -11.45
N ASN A 233 3.22 9.54 -12.52
CA ASN A 233 4.54 9.77 -13.10
C ASN A 233 5.19 11.00 -12.46
N LEU A 234 6.37 11.43 -12.94
CA LEU A 234 7.09 12.59 -12.40
C LEU A 234 6.21 13.85 -12.37
N GLU A 235 5.47 14.15 -13.45
CA GLU A 235 4.60 15.33 -13.52
C GLU A 235 3.48 15.27 -12.48
N GLY A 236 2.92 14.05 -12.26
CA GLY A 236 1.95 13.83 -11.20
C GLY A 236 2.54 14.09 -9.81
N TYR A 237 3.79 13.65 -9.56
CA TYR A 237 4.48 13.98 -8.30
C TYR A 237 4.73 15.49 -8.16
N LYS A 238 5.08 16.22 -9.21
CA LYS A 238 5.23 17.68 -9.14
C LYS A 238 3.93 18.39 -8.73
N VAL A 239 2.77 17.91 -9.20
CA VAL A 239 1.48 18.41 -8.72
C VAL A 239 1.28 18.11 -7.23
N MET A 240 1.57 16.87 -6.80
CA MET A 240 1.45 16.47 -5.40
C MET A 240 2.41 17.26 -4.48
N GLU A 241 3.63 17.53 -4.93
CA GLU A 241 4.63 18.33 -4.22
C GLU A 241 4.12 19.76 -3.95
N LYS A 242 3.56 20.40 -4.96
CA LYS A 242 3.00 21.76 -4.81
C LYS A 242 1.90 21.77 -3.75
N ILE A 243 0.98 20.81 -3.80
CA ILE A 243 -0.12 20.69 -2.82
C ILE A 243 0.43 20.43 -1.41
N LEU A 244 1.41 19.53 -1.29
CA LEU A 244 2.00 19.19 0.00
C LEU A 244 2.83 20.34 0.57
N LYS A 245 3.58 21.05 -0.28
CA LYS A 245 4.34 22.26 0.08
C LYS A 245 3.42 23.29 0.73
N ASP A 246 2.29 23.59 0.09
CA ASP A 246 1.29 24.53 0.61
C ASP A 246 0.68 24.05 1.93
N ALA A 247 0.29 22.77 2.01
CA ALA A 247 -0.29 22.19 3.22
C ALA A 247 0.66 22.21 4.43
N LEU A 248 1.94 21.89 4.21
CA LEU A 248 2.98 21.88 5.25
C LEU A 248 3.61 23.26 5.50
N LYS A 249 3.27 24.25 4.67
CA LYS A 249 3.88 25.61 4.70
C LYS A 249 5.41 25.53 4.59
N LEU A 250 5.90 24.73 3.63
CA LEU A 250 7.33 24.65 3.32
C LEU A 250 7.80 25.93 2.62
N LYS A 251 9.05 26.32 2.85
CA LYS A 251 9.65 27.51 2.24
C LYS A 251 10.03 27.28 0.78
#